data_58ef13e9138ca6bff3eada5f18d626f3
#
_entry.id   58ef13e9138ca6bff3eada5f18d626f3
#
_cell.length_a   1.000
_cell.length_b   1.000
_cell.length_c   1.000
_cell.angle_alpha   90.00
_cell.angle_beta   90.00
_cell.angle_gamma   90.00
#
_symmetry.space_group_name_H-M   'P 1'
#
loop_
_entity.id
_entity.type
_entity.pdbx_description
1 polymer ?
#
loop_
_entity_poly.entity_id
_entity_poly.type
_entity_poly.pdbx_seq_one_letter_code
_entity_poly.pdbx_strand_id
1 'polypeptide(L)'
;MISHSSTVWVSRPFSLAVSVPAHANAPLSLGFFAYLVSNLAFYYSDLIRAQYGARHKGLTPTVRFNDITFAAHSLLLSLVTTSQYLSPRLWGFRPSIGNRPSRFILGIFFGSVAGVIVVIFVVLGSPQRDSAEDAVGAWVWLDAIYAVSYVKLVITLIKYTPQVIVNYRNRSTTGWSIWQILLDFSGGILSIAQQGIDSYLQGDWSGITGNPVKFALGNVSMMYDLVFMTQHYVLYPDTGSETGASDGLLAAREDEEPRIE
;
A
#
# COMPACT_ATOMS: atom_id res chain seq x y z
N MET A 1 13.20 -33.88 28.52
CA MET A 1 12.37 -32.64 28.50
C MET A 1 12.25 -32.22 27.04
N ILE A 2 11.21 -32.69 26.35
CA ILE A 2 11.10 -32.61 24.88
C ILE A 2 10.50 -31.23 24.55
N SER A 3 11.34 -30.33 24.02
CA SER A 3 10.90 -29.03 23.52
C SER A 3 10.38 -29.17 22.10
N HIS A 4 9.09 -28.94 21.93
CA HIS A 4 8.41 -28.93 20.63
C HIS A 4 8.93 -27.82 19.70
N SER A 5 9.75 -28.18 18.74
CA SER A 5 10.20 -27.32 17.63
C SER A 5 9.34 -27.50 16.35
N SER A 6 8.07 -27.86 16.48
CA SER A 6 7.19 -28.17 15.34
C SER A 6 6.35 -27.01 14.82
N THR A 7 6.50 -25.78 15.36
CA THR A 7 5.69 -24.62 14.97
C THR A 7 6.33 -23.70 13.92
N VAL A 8 7.52 -24.03 13.43
CA VAL A 8 8.30 -23.15 12.54
C VAL A 8 7.90 -23.25 11.06
N TRP A 9 7.28 -24.36 10.64
CA TRP A 9 7.07 -24.64 9.22
C TRP A 9 5.79 -24.03 8.60
N VAL A 10 4.79 -23.70 9.42
CA VAL A 10 3.51 -23.12 8.90
C VAL A 10 3.59 -21.60 8.77
N SER A 11 4.54 -20.96 9.44
CA SER A 11 4.62 -19.48 9.48
C SER A 11 5.48 -18.84 8.39
N ARG A 12 6.33 -19.58 7.68
CA ARG A 12 7.30 -19.01 6.73
C ARG A 12 6.69 -18.33 5.48
N PRO A 13 5.69 -18.86 4.77
CA PRO A 13 5.12 -18.14 3.63
C PRO A 13 4.28 -16.92 4.04
N PHE A 14 3.75 -16.89 5.27
CA PHE A 14 2.99 -15.76 5.79
C PHE A 14 3.86 -14.72 6.53
N SER A 15 5.05 -15.08 7.00
CA SER A 15 5.96 -14.14 7.67
C SER A 15 6.60 -13.13 6.72
N LEU A 16 6.64 -13.40 5.43
CA LEU A 16 7.09 -12.44 4.40
C LEU A 16 6.19 -11.22 4.29
N ALA A 17 4.91 -11.34 4.67
CA ALA A 17 3.98 -10.21 4.74
C ALA A 17 4.05 -9.45 6.08
N VAL A 18 4.72 -9.99 7.09
CA VAL A 18 4.74 -9.49 8.48
C VAL A 18 5.96 -8.61 8.79
N SER A 19 6.88 -8.41 7.84
CA SER A 19 8.01 -7.48 8.05
C SER A 19 7.61 -6.00 8.06
N VAL A 20 6.35 -5.68 7.75
CA VAL A 20 5.81 -4.33 8.00
C VAL A 20 5.59 -4.18 9.51
N PRO A 21 6.21 -3.19 10.16
CA PRO A 21 5.99 -2.94 11.58
C PRO A 21 4.50 -2.91 11.88
N ALA A 22 4.06 -3.65 12.88
CA ALA A 22 2.66 -3.87 13.22
C ALA A 22 1.81 -2.57 13.34
N HIS A 23 2.46 -1.46 13.70
CA HIS A 23 1.85 -0.14 13.79
C HIS A 23 1.53 0.51 12.43
N ALA A 24 2.02 -0.03 11.31
CA ALA A 24 1.72 0.48 9.98
C ALA A 24 0.51 -0.23 9.32
N ASN A 25 0.00 -1.32 9.89
CA ASN A 25 -1.07 -2.11 9.29
C ASN A 25 -2.45 -1.43 9.34
N ALA A 26 -2.80 -0.76 10.43
CA ALA A 26 -4.09 -0.07 10.53
C ALA A 26 -4.23 1.09 9.52
N PRO A 27 -3.24 1.99 9.35
CA PRO A 27 -3.26 2.96 8.25
C PRO A 27 -3.31 2.31 6.87
N LEU A 28 -2.64 1.18 6.67
CA LEU A 28 -2.65 0.47 5.40
C LEU A 28 -4.04 -0.04 5.03
N SER A 29 -4.78 -0.59 5.99
CA SER A 29 -6.18 -1.02 5.80
C SER A 29 -7.08 0.17 5.45
N LEU A 30 -6.91 1.33 6.12
CA LEU A 30 -7.61 2.55 5.77
C LEU A 30 -7.29 3.00 4.34
N GLY A 31 -6.01 2.94 3.94
CA GLY A 31 -5.59 3.29 2.59
C GLY A 31 -6.24 2.43 1.51
N PHE A 32 -6.30 1.11 1.71
CA PHE A 32 -6.96 0.21 0.76
C PHE A 32 -8.48 0.35 0.77
N PHE A 33 -9.08 0.60 1.94
CA PHE A 33 -10.50 0.91 2.03
C PHE A 33 -10.85 2.19 1.26
N ALA A 34 -10.10 3.27 1.48
CA ALA A 34 -10.26 4.52 0.75
C ALA A 34 -10.10 4.33 -0.77
N TYR A 35 -9.11 3.53 -1.18
CA TYR A 35 -8.87 3.21 -2.58
C TYR A 35 -10.02 2.40 -3.20
N LEU A 36 -10.57 1.43 -2.47
CA LEU A 36 -11.73 0.67 -2.93
C LEU A 36 -12.96 1.57 -3.08
N VAL A 37 -13.26 2.41 -2.08
CA VAL A 37 -14.40 3.33 -2.13
C VAL A 37 -14.30 4.29 -3.31
N SER A 38 -13.12 4.88 -3.54
CA SER A 38 -12.93 5.79 -4.66
C SER A 38 -13.05 5.09 -6.02
N ASN A 39 -12.49 3.88 -6.19
CA ASN A 39 -12.62 3.12 -7.43
C ASN A 39 -14.08 2.70 -7.70
N LEU A 40 -14.82 2.28 -6.67
CA LEU A 40 -16.25 1.99 -6.81
C LEU A 40 -17.04 3.22 -7.21
N ALA A 41 -16.77 4.38 -6.62
CA ALA A 41 -17.44 5.62 -6.96
C ALA A 41 -17.17 6.03 -8.42
N PHE A 42 -15.93 6.00 -8.87
CA PHE A 42 -15.57 6.32 -10.25
C PHE A 42 -16.13 5.31 -11.26
N TYR A 43 -16.27 4.05 -10.89
CA TYR A 43 -16.73 3.01 -11.82
C TYR A 43 -18.25 2.93 -11.92
N TYR A 44 -18.98 3.03 -10.80
CA TYR A 44 -20.43 2.79 -10.76
C TYR A 44 -21.30 4.04 -10.65
N SER A 45 -20.77 5.17 -10.14
CA SER A 45 -21.59 6.37 -9.93
C SER A 45 -21.66 7.21 -11.19
N ASP A 46 -22.85 7.32 -11.79
CA ASP A 46 -23.10 8.17 -12.95
C ASP A 46 -22.88 9.66 -12.61
N LEU A 47 -23.26 10.10 -11.41
CA LEU A 47 -23.04 11.46 -10.93
C LEU A 47 -21.54 11.80 -10.90
N ILE A 48 -20.72 10.93 -10.29
CA ILE A 48 -19.27 11.17 -10.19
C ILE A 48 -18.63 11.18 -11.57
N ARG A 49 -19.05 10.30 -12.48
CA ARG A 49 -18.55 10.29 -13.87
C ARG A 49 -18.96 11.55 -14.62
N ALA A 50 -20.19 12.03 -14.45
CA ALA A 50 -20.65 13.27 -15.06
C ALA A 50 -19.89 14.50 -14.54
N GLN A 51 -19.72 14.60 -13.21
CA GLN A 51 -18.91 15.66 -12.59
C GLN A 51 -17.45 15.62 -13.04
N TYR A 52 -16.89 14.40 -13.18
CA TYR A 52 -15.54 14.20 -13.69
C TYR A 52 -15.43 14.70 -15.14
N GLY A 53 -16.36 14.30 -16.01
CA GLY A 53 -16.41 14.74 -17.40
C GLY A 53 -16.51 16.25 -17.55
N ALA A 54 -17.32 16.91 -16.73
CA ALA A 54 -17.45 18.36 -16.72
C ALA A 54 -16.12 19.07 -16.39
N ARG A 55 -15.33 18.55 -15.44
CA ARG A 55 -14.01 19.10 -15.08
C ARG A 55 -12.89 18.73 -16.08
N HIS A 56 -13.05 17.62 -16.78
CA HIS A 56 -12.00 17.04 -17.64
C HIS A 56 -12.42 16.97 -19.10
N LYS A 57 -13.09 18.01 -19.61
CA LYS A 57 -13.43 18.18 -21.05
C LYS A 57 -14.20 16.99 -21.65
N GLY A 58 -15.12 16.39 -20.91
CA GLY A 58 -15.91 15.26 -21.35
C GLY A 58 -15.24 13.89 -21.23
N LEU A 59 -14.06 13.81 -20.62
CA LEU A 59 -13.35 12.54 -20.44
C LEU A 59 -14.02 11.64 -19.42
N THR A 60 -13.85 10.34 -19.58
CA THR A 60 -14.28 9.33 -18.61
C THR A 60 -13.15 8.96 -17.65
N PRO A 61 -13.44 8.67 -16.37
CA PRO A 61 -12.42 8.18 -15.44
C PRO A 61 -11.74 6.90 -15.96
N THR A 62 -10.42 6.81 -15.82
CA THR A 62 -9.61 5.66 -16.27
C THR A 62 -9.60 4.48 -15.29
N VAL A 63 -10.62 4.36 -14.43
CA VAL A 63 -10.78 3.26 -13.50
C VAL A 63 -11.39 2.07 -14.20
N ARG A 64 -10.75 0.91 -14.11
CA ARG A 64 -11.18 -0.36 -14.67
C ARG A 64 -11.64 -1.34 -13.57
N PHE A 65 -12.37 -2.37 -13.94
CA PHE A 65 -12.83 -3.40 -13.00
C PHE A 65 -11.66 -4.11 -12.28
N ASN A 66 -10.53 -4.29 -12.95
CA ASN A 66 -9.31 -4.84 -12.32
C ASN A 66 -8.77 -3.96 -11.17
N ASP A 67 -8.93 -2.63 -11.23
CA ASP A 67 -8.55 -1.72 -10.13
C ASP A 67 -9.40 -1.98 -8.88
N ILE A 68 -10.70 -2.24 -9.08
CA ILE A 68 -11.63 -2.60 -8.00
C ILE A 68 -11.25 -3.95 -7.39
N THR A 69 -11.00 -4.96 -8.24
CA THR A 69 -10.59 -6.30 -7.79
C THR A 69 -9.29 -6.25 -7.02
N PHE A 70 -8.30 -5.51 -7.52
CA PHE A 70 -7.04 -5.29 -6.82
C PHE A 70 -7.24 -4.62 -5.46
N ALA A 71 -8.05 -3.55 -5.40
CA ALA A 71 -8.31 -2.83 -4.17
C ALA A 71 -9.04 -3.71 -3.14
N ALA A 72 -10.04 -4.49 -3.57
CA ALA A 72 -10.79 -5.42 -2.71
C ALA A 72 -9.89 -6.53 -2.17
N HIS A 73 -9.06 -7.15 -3.02
CA HIS A 73 -8.11 -8.18 -2.62
C HIS A 73 -7.08 -7.63 -1.62
N SER A 74 -6.50 -6.48 -1.90
CA SER A 74 -5.52 -5.83 -1.03
C SER A 74 -6.12 -5.42 0.32
N LEU A 75 -7.37 -4.94 0.33
CA LEU A 75 -8.10 -4.64 1.56
C LEU A 75 -8.31 -5.90 2.40
N LEU A 76 -8.77 -6.99 1.78
CA LEU A 76 -9.00 -8.26 2.46
C LEU A 76 -7.71 -8.78 3.13
N LEU A 77 -6.59 -8.82 2.39
CA LEU A 77 -5.30 -9.24 2.93
C LEU A 77 -4.82 -8.31 4.06
N SER A 78 -5.01 -7.01 3.89
CA SER A 78 -4.66 -6.00 4.89
C SER A 78 -5.50 -6.15 6.17
N LEU A 79 -6.80 -6.46 6.06
CA LEU A 79 -7.67 -6.74 7.21
C LEU A 79 -7.27 -8.03 7.92
N VAL A 80 -6.95 -9.09 7.19
CA VAL A 80 -6.43 -10.34 7.77
C VAL A 80 -5.17 -10.07 8.56
N THR A 81 -4.19 -9.37 7.98
CA THR A 81 -2.93 -9.02 8.65
C THR A 81 -3.16 -8.13 9.87
N THR A 82 -4.08 -7.15 9.77
CA THR A 82 -4.45 -6.29 10.90
C THR A 82 -5.12 -7.09 12.01
N SER A 83 -6.00 -8.05 11.68
CA SER A 83 -6.65 -8.92 12.67
C SER A 83 -5.65 -9.82 13.41
N GLN A 84 -4.62 -10.32 12.73
CA GLN A 84 -3.53 -11.08 13.33
C GLN A 84 -2.79 -10.26 14.38
N TYR A 85 -2.63 -8.97 14.11
CA TYR A 85 -1.98 -8.05 15.04
C TYR A 85 -2.89 -7.65 16.22
N LEU A 86 -4.15 -7.32 15.97
CA LEU A 86 -5.10 -6.89 17.00
C LEU A 86 -5.52 -8.04 17.92
N SER A 87 -5.60 -9.24 17.38
CA SER A 87 -6.05 -10.44 18.11
C SER A 87 -5.07 -11.60 17.94
N PRO A 88 -3.80 -11.46 18.37
CA PRO A 88 -2.76 -12.46 18.16
C PRO A 88 -3.13 -13.82 18.79
N ARG A 89 -3.92 -13.82 19.88
CA ARG A 89 -4.36 -15.05 20.54
C ARG A 89 -5.27 -15.90 19.68
N LEU A 90 -6.15 -15.29 18.86
CA LEU A 90 -7.03 -16.02 17.94
C LEU A 90 -6.25 -16.76 16.84
N TRP A 91 -5.08 -16.22 16.49
CA TRP A 91 -4.19 -16.76 15.45
C TRP A 91 -3.04 -17.62 16.03
N GLY A 92 -3.01 -17.83 17.34
CA GLY A 92 -1.93 -18.61 18.00
C GLY A 92 -0.59 -17.91 18.09
N PHE A 93 -0.54 -16.58 17.85
CA PHE A 93 0.70 -15.80 17.97
C PHE A 93 0.90 -15.31 19.41
N ARG A 94 2.17 -15.22 19.80
CA ARG A 94 2.54 -14.57 21.08
C ARG A 94 2.50 -13.06 20.91
N PRO A 95 1.81 -12.30 21.80
CA PRO A 95 1.82 -10.85 21.74
C PRO A 95 3.25 -10.30 21.87
N SER A 96 3.67 -9.47 20.93
CA SER A 96 4.94 -8.76 21.01
C SER A 96 4.84 -7.63 22.03
N ILE A 97 5.70 -7.66 23.04
CA ILE A 97 5.75 -6.63 24.08
C ILE A 97 6.41 -5.38 23.48
N GLY A 98 5.72 -4.24 23.52
CA GLY A 98 6.28 -2.94 23.09
C GLY A 98 5.86 -2.45 21.71
N ASN A 99 5.00 -3.17 21.00
CA ASN A 99 4.58 -2.84 19.61
C ASN A 99 3.41 -1.84 19.59
N ARG A 100 3.58 -0.68 20.23
CA ARG A 100 2.57 0.39 20.20
C ARG A 100 2.71 1.21 18.92
N PRO A 101 1.59 1.60 18.27
CA PRO A 101 1.66 2.47 17.09
C PRO A 101 2.31 3.80 17.46
N SER A 102 3.18 4.31 16.60
CA SER A 102 3.80 5.61 16.75
C SER A 102 2.73 6.70 16.80
N ARG A 103 2.91 7.71 17.67
CA ARG A 103 2.02 8.88 17.73
C ARG A 103 1.93 9.61 16.39
N PHE A 104 3.02 9.61 15.63
CA PHE A 104 3.07 10.17 14.27
C PHE A 104 2.13 9.42 13.31
N ILE A 105 2.16 8.09 13.31
CA ILE A 105 1.31 7.26 12.46
C ILE A 105 -0.17 7.41 12.85
N LEU A 106 -0.48 7.45 14.15
CA LEU A 106 -1.83 7.73 14.65
C LEU A 106 -2.31 9.13 14.23
N GLY A 107 -1.43 10.13 14.31
CA GLY A 107 -1.73 11.50 13.88
C GLY A 107 -2.12 11.55 12.39
N ILE A 108 -1.40 10.82 11.54
CA ILE A 108 -1.71 10.74 10.11
C ILE A 108 -3.02 9.99 9.86
N PHE A 109 -3.24 8.88 10.54
CA PHE A 109 -4.49 8.13 10.44
C PHE A 109 -5.70 9.02 10.78
N PHE A 110 -5.71 9.63 11.95
CA PHE A 110 -6.80 10.49 12.39
C PHE A 110 -6.88 11.79 11.57
N GLY A 111 -5.73 12.36 11.18
CA GLY A 111 -5.67 13.53 10.31
C GLY A 111 -6.26 13.27 8.94
N SER A 112 -6.00 12.10 8.35
CA SER A 112 -6.59 11.69 7.07
C SER A 112 -8.11 11.54 7.17
N VAL A 113 -8.59 10.87 8.22
CA VAL A 113 -10.02 10.71 8.46
C VAL A 113 -10.69 12.07 8.69
N ALA A 114 -10.12 12.92 9.54
CA ALA A 114 -10.62 14.26 9.80
C ALA A 114 -10.63 15.12 8.52
N GLY A 115 -9.59 15.07 7.70
CA GLY A 115 -9.53 15.77 6.42
C GLY A 115 -10.66 15.38 5.48
N VAL A 116 -10.94 14.08 5.34
CA VAL A 116 -12.07 13.60 4.53
C VAL A 116 -13.40 14.09 5.09
N ILE A 117 -13.59 14.02 6.41
CA ILE A 117 -14.81 14.50 7.08
C ILE A 117 -15.02 16.00 6.80
N VAL A 118 -13.97 16.82 6.92
CA VAL A 118 -14.05 18.27 6.63
C VAL A 118 -14.47 18.49 5.18
N VAL A 119 -13.88 17.81 4.22
CA VAL A 119 -14.26 17.94 2.80
C VAL A 119 -15.71 17.52 2.58
N ILE A 120 -16.17 16.43 3.21
CA ILE A 120 -17.58 16.01 3.12
C ILE A 120 -18.50 17.10 3.67
N PHE A 121 -18.19 17.72 4.81
CA PHE A 121 -19.01 18.81 5.36
C PHE A 121 -19.03 20.02 4.43
N VAL A 122 -17.90 20.38 3.80
CA VAL A 122 -17.86 21.47 2.82
C VAL A 122 -18.74 21.14 1.61
N VAL A 123 -18.67 19.91 1.09
CA VAL A 123 -19.52 19.46 -0.02
C VAL A 123 -21.00 19.47 0.37
N LEU A 124 -21.35 18.99 1.57
CA LEU A 124 -22.73 19.01 2.05
C LEU A 124 -23.29 20.42 2.20
N GLY A 125 -22.45 21.40 2.52
CA GLY A 125 -22.81 22.83 2.57
C GLY A 125 -22.96 23.47 1.19
N SER A 126 -22.51 22.83 0.10
CA SER A 126 -22.61 23.35 -1.25
C SER A 126 -24.01 23.08 -1.86
N PRO A 127 -24.71 24.09 -2.36
CA PRO A 127 -25.99 23.89 -3.03
C PRO A 127 -25.87 23.15 -4.36
N GLN A 128 -24.69 23.19 -4.99
CA GLN A 128 -24.41 22.57 -6.31
C GLN A 128 -23.78 21.18 -6.21
N ARG A 129 -23.73 20.56 -5.01
CA ARG A 129 -23.06 19.28 -4.79
C ARG A 129 -23.48 18.13 -5.72
N ASP A 130 -24.76 18.15 -6.14
CA ASP A 130 -25.36 17.13 -7.01
C ASP A 130 -25.39 17.57 -8.49
N SER A 131 -24.89 18.77 -8.83
CA SER A 131 -24.82 19.27 -10.19
C SER A 131 -23.59 18.70 -10.92
N ALA A 132 -23.76 18.34 -12.18
CA ALA A 132 -22.66 18.03 -13.08
C ALA A 132 -22.17 19.26 -13.85
N GLU A 133 -23.08 20.14 -14.26
CA GLU A 133 -22.78 21.34 -15.07
C GLU A 133 -21.96 22.36 -14.30
N ASP A 134 -22.33 22.60 -13.02
CA ASP A 134 -21.66 23.55 -12.14
C ASP A 134 -20.45 22.94 -11.40
N ALA A 135 -20.01 21.72 -11.77
CA ALA A 135 -18.87 21.08 -11.12
C ALA A 135 -17.57 21.90 -11.22
N VAL A 136 -17.46 22.76 -12.24
CA VAL A 136 -16.32 23.67 -12.40
C VAL A 136 -16.50 24.88 -11.50
N GLY A 137 -15.75 24.96 -10.42
CA GLY A 137 -15.75 26.09 -9.48
C GLY A 137 -16.64 25.96 -8.24
N ALA A 138 -17.44 24.89 -8.13
CA ALA A 138 -18.22 24.56 -6.95
C ALA A 138 -17.66 23.31 -6.25
N TRP A 139 -17.96 23.18 -4.93
CA TRP A 139 -17.69 21.94 -4.20
C TRP A 139 -18.76 20.90 -4.49
N VAL A 140 -18.34 19.77 -5.08
CA VAL A 140 -19.23 18.68 -5.51
C VAL A 140 -18.76 17.33 -4.94
N TRP A 141 -19.57 16.29 -5.08
CA TRP A 141 -19.22 14.96 -4.57
C TRP A 141 -17.89 14.41 -5.14
N LEU A 142 -17.51 14.81 -6.34
CA LEU A 142 -16.21 14.47 -6.91
C LEU A 142 -15.05 14.90 -6.01
N ASP A 143 -15.15 16.06 -5.31
CA ASP A 143 -14.10 16.54 -4.41
C ASP A 143 -13.98 15.67 -3.17
N ALA A 144 -15.09 15.15 -2.65
CA ALA A 144 -15.08 14.18 -1.57
C ALA A 144 -14.41 12.87 -2.00
N ILE A 145 -14.67 12.39 -3.22
CA ILE A 145 -14.03 11.20 -3.77
C ILE A 145 -12.53 11.43 -4.00
N TYR A 146 -12.12 12.61 -4.46
CA TYR A 146 -10.71 12.95 -4.54
C TYR A 146 -10.04 12.98 -3.15
N ALA A 147 -10.69 13.58 -2.14
CA ALA A 147 -10.16 13.59 -0.78
C ALA A 147 -9.94 12.16 -0.25
N VAL A 148 -10.92 11.27 -0.47
CA VAL A 148 -10.78 9.83 -0.15
C VAL A 148 -9.62 9.19 -0.90
N SER A 149 -9.46 9.47 -2.19
CA SER A 149 -8.36 8.93 -3.01
C SER A 149 -6.99 9.40 -2.51
N TYR A 150 -6.85 10.67 -2.11
CA TYR A 150 -5.60 11.21 -1.57
C TYR A 150 -5.17 10.54 -0.26
N VAL A 151 -6.09 10.00 0.53
CA VAL A 151 -5.75 9.22 1.74
C VAL A 151 -4.84 8.04 1.37
N LYS A 152 -5.15 7.32 0.29
CA LYS A 152 -4.30 6.21 -0.17
C LYS A 152 -2.90 6.68 -0.56
N LEU A 153 -2.79 7.81 -1.25
CA LEU A 153 -1.50 8.38 -1.65
C LEU A 153 -0.65 8.75 -0.43
N VAL A 154 -1.23 9.46 0.53
CA VAL A 154 -0.56 9.86 1.78
C VAL A 154 -0.08 8.62 2.55
N ILE A 155 -0.92 7.60 2.70
CA ILE A 155 -0.56 6.37 3.41
C ILE A 155 0.55 5.61 2.68
N THR A 156 0.55 5.61 1.34
CA THR A 156 1.62 4.98 0.55
C THR A 156 2.96 5.67 0.78
N LEU A 157 3.01 6.99 0.76
CA LEU A 157 4.23 7.77 1.07
C LEU A 157 4.78 7.43 2.45
N ILE A 158 3.90 7.36 3.45
CA ILE A 158 4.29 7.11 4.85
C ILE A 158 4.73 5.66 5.07
N LYS A 159 4.12 4.71 4.35
CA LYS A 159 4.47 3.29 4.46
C LYS A 159 5.92 3.04 4.06
N TYR A 160 6.38 3.63 2.98
CA TYR A 160 7.69 3.34 2.40
C TYR A 160 8.84 4.18 2.99
N THR A 161 8.57 5.45 3.33
CA THR A 161 9.60 6.37 3.82
C THR A 161 10.37 5.85 5.05
N PRO A 162 9.74 5.32 6.11
CA PRO A 162 10.47 4.81 7.27
C PRO A 162 11.41 3.67 6.90
N GLN A 163 11.00 2.77 6.01
CA GLN A 163 11.83 1.63 5.59
C GLN A 163 13.08 2.11 4.83
N VAL A 164 12.93 3.08 3.92
CA VAL A 164 14.07 3.69 3.22
C VAL A 164 15.07 4.28 4.21
N ILE A 165 14.57 5.00 5.23
CA ILE A 165 15.41 5.63 6.26
C ILE A 165 16.11 4.58 7.14
N VAL A 166 15.40 3.51 7.53
CA VAL A 166 15.98 2.42 8.32
C VAL A 166 17.07 1.70 7.54
N ASN A 167 16.82 1.35 6.27
CA ASN A 167 17.83 0.74 5.40
C ASN A 167 19.08 1.63 5.28
N TYR A 168 18.88 2.94 5.09
CA TYR A 168 19.97 3.90 4.98
C TYR A 168 20.79 4.00 6.28
N ARG A 169 20.12 4.06 7.43
CA ARG A 169 20.79 4.14 8.75
C ARG A 169 21.54 2.87 9.09
N ASN A 170 20.94 1.72 8.84
CA ASN A 170 21.53 0.41 9.14
C ASN A 170 22.55 -0.04 8.09
N ARG A 171 22.63 0.66 6.96
CA ARG A 171 23.41 0.28 5.78
C ARG A 171 23.19 -1.18 5.39
N SER A 172 21.94 -1.62 5.50
CA SER A 172 21.53 -3.01 5.29
C SER A 172 20.09 -3.07 4.81
N THR A 173 19.80 -4.05 3.98
CA THR A 173 18.46 -4.39 3.48
C THR A 173 17.93 -5.68 4.11
N THR A 174 18.53 -6.16 5.19
CA THR A 174 18.04 -7.34 5.91
C THR A 174 16.67 -7.09 6.53
N GLY A 175 15.81 -8.11 6.50
CA GLY A 175 14.49 -8.06 7.14
C GLY A 175 13.31 -7.76 6.20
N TRP A 176 13.54 -7.62 4.87
CA TRP A 176 12.48 -7.53 3.87
C TRP A 176 12.83 -8.28 2.58
N SER A 177 11.81 -8.61 1.79
CA SER A 177 11.97 -9.44 0.59
C SER A 177 12.12 -8.57 -0.66
N ILE A 178 13.27 -8.68 -1.34
CA ILE A 178 13.50 -8.03 -2.64
C ILE A 178 12.52 -8.52 -3.70
N TRP A 179 12.09 -9.78 -3.63
CA TRP A 179 11.12 -10.34 -4.58
C TRP A 179 9.78 -9.62 -4.56
N GLN A 180 9.33 -9.15 -3.39
CA GLN A 180 8.11 -8.36 -3.27
C GLN A 180 8.24 -7.03 -4.03
N ILE A 181 9.39 -6.36 -3.92
CA ILE A 181 9.66 -5.10 -4.62
C ILE A 181 9.75 -5.30 -6.13
N LEU A 182 10.42 -6.37 -6.58
CA LEU A 182 10.51 -6.71 -8.00
C LEU A 182 9.13 -7.01 -8.61
N LEU A 183 8.26 -7.70 -7.88
CA LEU A 183 6.89 -7.97 -8.31
C LEU A 183 6.03 -6.71 -8.34
N ASP A 184 6.16 -5.82 -7.34
CA ASP A 184 5.44 -4.53 -7.29
C ASP A 184 5.88 -3.64 -8.47
N PHE A 185 7.19 -3.52 -8.70
CA PHE A 185 7.76 -2.79 -9.83
C PHE A 185 7.29 -3.33 -11.18
N SER A 186 7.30 -4.67 -11.36
CA SER A 186 6.79 -5.31 -12.58
C SER A 186 5.31 -5.03 -12.79
N GLY A 187 4.51 -5.09 -11.72
CA GLY A 187 3.09 -4.70 -11.74
C GLY A 187 2.89 -3.23 -12.12
N GLY A 188 3.76 -2.35 -11.62
CA GLY A 188 3.78 -0.92 -11.98
C GLY A 188 4.04 -0.69 -13.47
N ILE A 189 5.05 -1.36 -14.05
CA ILE A 189 5.35 -1.31 -15.49
C ILE A 189 4.14 -1.78 -16.31
N LEU A 190 3.54 -2.91 -15.95
CA LEU A 190 2.37 -3.45 -16.65
C LEU A 190 1.17 -2.50 -16.57
N SER A 191 0.97 -1.85 -15.43
CA SER A 191 -0.09 -0.86 -15.23
C SER A 191 0.10 0.38 -16.12
N ILE A 192 1.34 0.89 -16.24
CA ILE A 192 1.66 2.01 -17.13
C ILE A 192 1.48 1.59 -18.59
N ALA A 193 1.94 0.40 -18.97
CA ALA A 193 1.75 -0.13 -20.31
C ALA A 193 0.26 -0.25 -20.66
N GLN A 194 -0.57 -0.75 -19.74
CA GLN A 194 -2.02 -0.80 -19.92
C GLN A 194 -2.61 0.61 -20.14
N GLN A 195 -2.22 1.59 -19.33
CA GLN A 195 -2.70 2.97 -19.49
C GLN A 195 -2.27 3.57 -20.83
N GLY A 196 -1.04 3.28 -21.29
CA GLY A 196 -0.54 3.70 -22.59
C GLY A 196 -1.34 3.11 -23.75
N ILE A 197 -1.63 1.80 -23.70
CA ILE A 197 -2.43 1.10 -24.71
C ILE A 197 -3.87 1.66 -24.72
N ASP A 198 -4.49 1.83 -23.56
CA ASP A 198 -5.83 2.38 -23.43
C ASP A 198 -5.91 3.81 -24.02
N SER A 199 -4.92 4.65 -23.76
CA SER A 199 -4.84 6.01 -24.28
C SER A 199 -4.62 6.05 -25.80
N TYR A 200 -3.78 5.16 -26.30
CA TYR A 200 -3.55 5.03 -27.74
C TYR A 200 -4.82 4.60 -28.49
N LEU A 201 -5.52 3.59 -27.96
CA LEU A 201 -6.76 3.08 -28.58
C LEU A 201 -7.91 4.11 -28.54
N GLN A 202 -7.93 4.98 -27.52
CA GLN A 202 -8.92 6.04 -27.41
C GLN A 202 -8.53 7.31 -28.20
N GLY A 203 -7.30 7.38 -28.75
CA GLY A 203 -6.78 8.56 -29.42
C GLY A 203 -6.61 9.77 -28.50
N ASP A 204 -6.63 9.55 -27.18
CA ASP A 204 -6.60 10.61 -26.16
C ASP A 204 -5.60 10.29 -25.04
N TRP A 205 -4.49 11.03 -25.03
CA TRP A 205 -3.44 10.90 -24.04
C TRP A 205 -3.78 11.54 -22.69
N SER A 206 -4.86 12.31 -22.60
CA SER A 206 -5.33 12.86 -21.34
C SER A 206 -5.87 11.78 -20.39
N GLY A 207 -6.16 10.59 -20.87
CA GLY A 207 -6.46 9.41 -20.04
C GLY A 207 -5.36 9.06 -19.04
N ILE A 208 -4.09 9.33 -19.36
CA ILE A 208 -2.96 9.14 -18.43
C ILE A 208 -3.00 10.18 -17.31
N THR A 209 -3.28 11.44 -17.62
CA THR A 209 -3.29 12.54 -16.66
C THR A 209 -4.68 12.80 -16.04
N GLY A 210 -5.72 12.22 -16.61
CA GLY A 210 -7.11 12.45 -16.21
C GLY A 210 -7.48 11.92 -14.82
N ASN A 211 -6.75 10.94 -14.28
CA ASN A 211 -6.84 10.58 -12.86
C ASN A 211 -5.51 10.87 -12.17
N PRO A 212 -5.29 12.09 -11.65
CA PRO A 212 -4.02 12.51 -11.09
C PRO A 212 -3.60 11.68 -9.88
N VAL A 213 -4.56 11.14 -9.11
CA VAL A 213 -4.26 10.29 -7.94
C VAL A 213 -3.78 8.92 -8.37
N LYS A 214 -4.41 8.27 -9.36
CA LYS A 214 -3.97 6.97 -9.89
C LYS A 214 -2.58 7.10 -10.51
N PHE A 215 -2.35 8.15 -11.30
CA PHE A 215 -1.06 8.45 -11.90
C PHE A 215 0.03 8.71 -10.84
N ALA A 216 -0.24 9.55 -9.85
CA ALA A 216 0.69 9.84 -8.77
C ALA A 216 1.00 8.59 -7.94
N LEU A 217 -0.01 7.78 -7.62
CA LEU A 217 0.16 6.56 -6.83
C LEU A 217 1.08 5.56 -7.53
N GLY A 218 0.90 5.32 -8.83
CA GLY A 218 1.74 4.43 -9.62
C GLY A 218 3.19 4.94 -9.69
N ASN A 219 3.38 6.23 -9.99
CA ASN A 219 4.72 6.80 -10.07
C ASN A 219 5.45 6.82 -8.72
N VAL A 220 4.75 7.17 -7.63
CA VAL A 220 5.31 7.17 -6.27
C VAL A 220 5.73 5.76 -5.86
N SER A 221 4.90 4.74 -6.10
CA SER A 221 5.25 3.35 -5.81
C SER A 221 6.51 2.94 -6.56
N MET A 222 6.54 3.13 -7.88
CA MET A 222 7.70 2.78 -8.72
C MET A 222 8.98 3.53 -8.32
N MET A 223 8.88 4.80 -7.91
CA MET A 223 10.05 5.53 -7.39
C MET A 223 10.61 4.91 -6.12
N TYR A 224 9.73 4.48 -5.19
CA TYR A 224 10.19 3.77 -4.00
C TYR A 224 10.81 2.42 -4.34
N ASP A 225 10.24 1.67 -5.28
CA ASP A 225 10.79 0.40 -5.72
C ASP A 225 12.21 0.58 -6.29
N LEU A 226 12.42 1.61 -7.12
CA LEU A 226 13.74 1.96 -7.64
C LEU A 226 14.72 2.32 -6.51
N VAL A 227 14.27 3.07 -5.50
CA VAL A 227 15.10 3.39 -4.33
C VAL A 227 15.46 2.11 -3.55
N PHE A 228 14.51 1.21 -3.31
CA PHE A 228 14.76 -0.06 -2.63
C PHE A 228 15.70 -0.96 -3.42
N MET A 229 15.50 -1.07 -4.74
CA MET A 229 16.39 -1.82 -5.62
C MET A 229 17.81 -1.24 -5.60
N THR A 230 17.93 0.08 -5.64
CA THR A 230 19.22 0.76 -5.54
C THR A 230 19.89 0.50 -4.19
N GLN A 231 19.13 0.57 -3.10
CA GLN A 231 19.64 0.22 -1.77
C GLN A 231 20.14 -1.22 -1.71
N HIS A 232 19.40 -2.16 -2.29
CA HIS A 232 19.72 -3.58 -2.20
C HIS A 232 20.88 -3.99 -3.10
N TYR A 233 20.87 -3.58 -4.37
CA TYR A 233 21.86 -4.06 -5.35
C TYR A 233 23.10 -3.18 -5.48
N VAL A 234 22.98 -1.87 -5.16
CA VAL A 234 24.07 -0.91 -5.40
C VAL A 234 24.70 -0.44 -4.10
N LEU A 235 23.89 -0.03 -3.11
CA LEU A 235 24.43 0.57 -1.90
C LEU A 235 24.82 -0.46 -0.83
N TYR A 236 24.09 -1.58 -0.73
CA TYR A 236 24.28 -2.58 0.34
C TYR A 236 24.21 -4.02 -0.20
N PRO A 237 25.05 -4.39 -1.20
CA PRO A 237 24.97 -5.69 -1.87
C PRO A 237 25.29 -6.88 -0.95
N ASP A 238 26.18 -6.70 0.03
CA ASP A 238 26.67 -7.80 0.89
C ASP A 238 25.73 -8.13 2.06
N THR A 239 24.72 -7.31 2.29
CA THR A 239 23.80 -7.51 3.42
C THR A 239 22.52 -8.25 3.04
N GLY A 240 22.32 -8.54 1.75
CA GLY A 240 21.12 -9.18 1.21
C GLY A 240 21.23 -10.68 1.01
N SER A 241 22.38 -11.31 1.27
CA SER A 241 22.51 -12.75 1.12
C SER A 241 21.79 -13.48 2.26
N GLU A 242 20.71 -14.17 1.94
CA GLU A 242 20.01 -15.11 2.85
C GLU A 242 20.90 -16.28 3.29
N THR A 243 22.12 -16.37 2.76
CA THR A 243 23.14 -17.37 3.09
C THR A 243 23.58 -17.29 4.55
N GLY A 244 23.60 -16.10 5.16
CA GLY A 244 24.02 -15.92 6.56
C GLY A 244 23.10 -16.56 7.59
N ALA A 245 21.82 -16.77 7.28
CA ALA A 245 20.88 -17.42 8.19
C ALA A 245 20.97 -18.96 8.12
N SER A 246 21.29 -19.52 6.96
CA SER A 246 21.52 -20.95 6.78
C SER A 246 22.91 -21.37 7.32
N ASP A 247 23.94 -20.55 7.11
CA ASP A 247 25.30 -20.82 7.60
C ASP A 247 25.37 -20.67 9.12
N GLY A 248 24.68 -19.71 9.72
CA GLY A 248 24.56 -19.60 11.18
C GLY A 248 23.80 -20.76 11.83
N LEU A 249 22.80 -21.32 11.13
CA LEU A 249 22.07 -22.51 11.58
C LEU A 249 22.89 -23.81 11.40
N LEU A 250 23.74 -23.87 10.38
CA LEU A 250 24.65 -25.01 10.16
C LEU A 250 25.80 -24.99 11.17
N ALA A 251 26.41 -23.82 11.44
CA ALA A 251 27.45 -23.66 12.44
C ALA A 251 26.92 -23.95 13.86
N ALA A 252 25.73 -23.51 14.22
CA ALA A 252 25.10 -23.81 15.51
C ALA A 252 24.76 -25.31 15.65
N ARG A 253 24.61 -26.04 14.56
CA ARG A 253 24.30 -27.46 14.55
C ARG A 253 25.57 -28.30 14.67
N GLU A 254 26.70 -27.83 14.14
CA GLU A 254 28.02 -28.47 14.31
C GLU A 254 28.56 -28.36 15.75
N ASP A 255 28.20 -27.27 16.45
CA ASP A 255 28.55 -27.09 17.86
C ASP A 255 27.71 -27.96 18.84
N GLU A 256 26.55 -28.47 18.40
CA GLU A 256 25.67 -29.33 19.21
C GLU A 256 25.93 -30.85 19.03
N GLU A 257 26.75 -31.26 18.10
CA GLU A 257 27.10 -32.68 17.99
C GLU A 257 28.12 -33.07 19.09
N PRO A 258 27.75 -33.98 20.01
CA PRO A 258 28.71 -34.45 21.05
C PRO A 258 29.84 -35.22 20.37
N ARG A 259 31.10 -34.78 20.60
CA ARG A 259 32.27 -35.57 20.24
C ARG A 259 32.21 -36.91 20.97
N ILE A 260 31.91 -37.94 20.23
CA ILE A 260 32.02 -39.31 20.72
C ILE A 260 33.50 -39.65 20.75
N GLU A 261 34.11 -39.65 21.95
CA GLU A 261 35.39 -40.33 22.19
C GLU A 261 35.14 -41.80 22.55
#